data_7065224d91e7ab590da2c9e2673227b0
#
_entry.id   7065224d91e7ab590da2c9e2673227b0
#
_cell.length_a   1.000
_cell.length_b   1.000
_cell.length_c   1.000
_cell.angle_alpha   90.00
_cell.angle_beta   90.00
_cell.angle_gamma   90.00
#
_symmetry.space_group_name_H-M   'P 1'
#
loop_
_entity.id
_entity.type
_entity.pdbx_description
1 polymer ?
#
loop_
_entity_poly.entity_id
_entity_poly.type
_entity_poly.pdbx_seq_one_letter_code
_entity_poly.pdbx_strand_id
1 'polypeptide(L)'
;MINFNEPVYVEKGIGYITEAILKYRRLNGDGEFTKLCTTWFQERYGKKVLFTTSCTHALEMAALLCDIQPGDEVIMPSFTFVST
;
A
#
# COMPACT_ATOMS: atom_id res chain seq x y z
N MET A 1 -16.03 13.72 -21.43
CA MET A 1 -16.62 12.61 -20.62
C MET A 1 -15.66 12.33 -19.49
N ILE A 2 -16.13 12.26 -18.24
CA ILE A 2 -15.29 11.93 -17.08
C ILE A 2 -15.31 10.40 -16.95
N ASN A 3 -14.14 9.77 -17.01
CA ASN A 3 -14.03 8.32 -16.84
C ASN A 3 -14.24 7.95 -15.37
N PHE A 4 -14.92 6.82 -15.14
CA PHE A 4 -15.12 6.31 -13.77
C PHE A 4 -13.80 5.89 -13.11
N ASN A 5 -12.89 5.36 -13.89
CA ASN A 5 -11.56 4.96 -13.45
C ASN A 5 -10.53 5.31 -14.52
N GLU A 6 -9.50 6.01 -14.13
CA GLU A 6 -8.38 6.37 -14.98
C GLU A 6 -7.08 6.20 -14.21
N PRO A 7 -6.17 5.34 -14.70
CA PRO A 7 -4.87 5.15 -14.04
C PRO A 7 -4.06 6.45 -14.01
N VAL A 8 -3.51 6.76 -12.86
CA VAL A 8 -2.61 7.92 -12.74
C VAL A 8 -1.26 7.57 -13.36
N TYR A 9 -0.88 8.33 -14.39
CA TYR A 9 0.44 8.24 -14.98
C TYR A 9 1.35 9.30 -14.38
N VAL A 10 2.45 8.86 -13.78
CA VAL A 10 3.48 9.74 -13.24
C VAL A 10 4.71 9.64 -14.13
N GLU A 11 5.00 10.69 -14.89
CA GLU A 11 6.10 10.72 -15.86
C GLU A 11 7.46 10.35 -15.25
N LYS A 12 7.73 10.78 -14.01
CA LYS A 12 8.93 10.41 -13.26
C LYS A 12 9.03 8.91 -12.90
N GLY A 13 7.92 8.17 -12.99
CA GLY A 13 7.87 6.74 -12.65
C GLY A 13 8.83 5.90 -13.48
N ILE A 14 8.99 6.22 -14.77
CA ILE A 14 9.95 5.52 -15.65
C ILE A 14 11.37 5.67 -15.13
N GLY A 15 11.75 6.87 -14.67
CA GLY A 15 13.06 7.13 -14.08
C GLY A 15 13.32 6.27 -12.84
N TYR A 16 12.36 6.14 -11.95
CA TYR A 16 12.47 5.30 -10.75
C TYR A 16 12.58 3.82 -11.07
N ILE A 17 11.83 3.34 -12.08
CA ILE A 17 11.93 1.94 -12.54
C ILE A 17 13.33 1.69 -13.12
N THR A 18 13.82 2.59 -13.95
CA THR A 18 15.16 2.50 -14.52
C THR A 18 16.24 2.48 -13.44
N GLU A 19 16.12 3.34 -12.44
CA GLU A 19 17.03 3.38 -11.29
C GLU A 19 16.98 2.08 -10.48
N ALA A 20 15.79 1.53 -10.25
CA ALA A 20 15.62 0.26 -9.56
C ALA A 20 16.36 -0.88 -10.28
N ILE A 21 16.28 -0.92 -11.61
CA ILE A 21 16.92 -1.96 -12.43
C ILE A 21 18.43 -1.74 -12.49
N LEU A 22 18.88 -0.55 -12.86
CA LEU A 22 20.28 -0.31 -13.20
C LEU A 22 21.16 -0.08 -11.98
N LYS A 23 20.67 0.63 -10.98
CA LYS A 23 21.43 1.00 -9.79
C LYS A 23 21.28 -0.04 -8.67
N TYR A 24 20.04 -0.38 -8.34
CA TYR A 24 19.77 -1.27 -7.21
C TYR A 24 19.68 -2.74 -7.60
N ARG A 25 19.48 -3.04 -8.89
CA ARG A 25 19.36 -4.40 -9.43
C ARG A 25 18.34 -5.26 -8.70
N ARG A 26 17.25 -4.62 -8.25
CA ARG A 26 16.17 -5.25 -7.49
C ARG A 26 14.82 -4.74 -7.96
N LEU A 27 13.91 -5.67 -8.27
CA LEU A 27 12.52 -5.40 -8.61
C LEU A 27 11.54 -6.11 -7.65
N ASN A 28 12.07 -6.85 -6.68
CA ASN A 28 11.26 -7.51 -5.65
C ASN A 28 10.84 -6.52 -4.55
N GLY A 29 9.91 -6.94 -3.70
CA GLY A 29 9.53 -6.19 -2.50
C GLY A 29 10.73 -5.93 -1.56
N ASP A 30 10.55 -5.01 -0.62
CA ASP A 30 11.58 -4.56 0.34
C ASP A 30 12.85 -3.97 -0.29
N GLY A 31 12.74 -3.46 -1.51
CA GLY A 31 13.80 -2.73 -2.17
C GLY A 31 14.02 -1.32 -1.59
N GLU A 32 14.98 -0.59 -2.15
CA GLU A 32 15.34 0.75 -1.64
C GLU A 32 14.17 1.75 -1.71
N PHE A 33 13.36 1.71 -2.76
CA PHE A 33 12.18 2.58 -2.84
C PHE A 33 11.13 2.26 -1.77
N THR A 34 10.94 0.98 -1.43
CA THR A 34 10.06 0.60 -0.31
C THR A 34 10.57 1.20 1.00
N LYS A 35 11.87 1.14 1.26
CA LYS A 35 12.49 1.73 2.46
C LYS A 35 12.32 3.24 2.50
N LEU A 36 12.56 3.94 1.38
CA LEU A 36 12.36 5.38 1.27
C LEU A 36 10.90 5.77 1.55
N CYS A 37 9.95 5.07 0.96
CA CYS A 37 8.53 5.28 1.22
C CYS A 37 8.19 5.02 2.70
N THR A 38 8.68 3.91 3.26
CA THR A 38 8.47 3.56 4.67
C THR A 38 8.96 4.67 5.59
N THR A 39 10.19 5.15 5.39
CA THR A 39 10.78 6.24 6.17
C THR A 39 9.92 7.50 6.08
N TRP A 40 9.55 7.91 4.86
CA TRP A 40 8.73 9.10 4.64
C TRP A 40 7.39 9.03 5.38
N PHE A 41 6.71 7.89 5.31
CA PHE A 41 5.43 7.71 6.00
C PHE A 41 5.60 7.65 7.51
N GLN A 42 6.66 7.00 8.02
CA GLN A 42 6.97 6.94 9.45
C GLN A 42 7.24 8.33 10.03
N GLU A 43 8.02 9.15 9.33
CA GLU A 43 8.29 10.54 9.73
C GLU A 43 7.02 11.38 9.75
N ARG A 44 6.16 11.21 8.74
CA ARG A 44 4.92 11.98 8.62
C ARG A 44 3.88 11.62 9.67
N TYR A 45 3.74 10.36 10.01
CA TYR A 45 2.67 9.87 10.90
C TYR A 45 3.16 9.51 12.31
N GLY A 46 4.46 9.46 12.54
CA GLY A 46 5.02 9.06 13.83
C GLY A 46 4.69 7.62 14.25
N LYS A 47 4.43 6.74 13.28
CA LYS A 47 3.99 5.35 13.51
C LYS A 47 4.79 4.38 12.66
N LYS A 48 4.84 3.12 13.08
CA LYS A 48 5.35 2.03 12.23
C LYS A 48 4.48 1.88 11.00
N VAL A 49 5.12 1.69 9.85
CA VAL A 49 4.44 1.54 8.56
C VAL A 49 4.89 0.25 7.91
N LEU A 50 3.92 -0.51 7.41
CA LEU A 50 4.14 -1.71 6.62
C LEU A 50 3.43 -1.53 5.28
N PHE A 51 4.14 -1.76 4.19
CA PHE A 51 3.55 -1.80 2.87
C PHE A 51 3.09 -3.22 2.54
N THR A 52 1.92 -3.31 1.94
CA THR A 52 1.34 -4.55 1.45
C THR A 52 1.22 -4.50 -0.07
N THR A 53 1.01 -5.64 -0.69
CA THR A 53 0.87 -5.75 -2.15
C THR A 53 -0.48 -5.23 -2.66
N SER A 54 -1.47 -5.09 -1.77
CA SER A 54 -2.80 -4.58 -2.12
C SER A 54 -3.52 -4.03 -0.87
N CYS A 55 -4.55 -3.21 -1.11
CA CYS A 55 -5.46 -2.77 -0.04
C CYS A 55 -6.18 -3.96 0.61
N THR A 56 -6.53 -4.99 -0.14
CA THR A 56 -7.11 -6.23 0.39
C THR A 56 -6.22 -6.85 1.46
N HIS A 57 -4.95 -7.05 1.16
CA HIS A 57 -3.99 -7.60 2.14
C HIS A 57 -3.76 -6.65 3.34
N ALA A 58 -3.87 -5.34 3.14
CA ALA A 58 -3.80 -4.38 4.23
C ALA A 58 -5.00 -4.52 5.19
N LEU A 59 -6.20 -4.74 4.66
CA LEU A 59 -7.41 -4.97 5.45
C LEU A 59 -7.33 -6.29 6.21
N GLU A 60 -6.89 -7.36 5.57
CA GLU A 60 -6.66 -8.65 6.22
C GLU A 60 -5.65 -8.54 7.38
N MET A 61 -4.53 -7.86 7.13
CA MET A 61 -3.52 -7.61 8.17
C MET A 61 -4.10 -6.77 9.32
N ALA A 62 -4.90 -5.74 9.02
CA ALA A 62 -5.54 -4.93 10.04
C ALA A 62 -6.49 -5.77 10.92
N ALA A 63 -7.28 -6.65 10.32
CA ALA A 63 -8.16 -7.56 11.06
C ALA A 63 -7.37 -8.47 12.01
N LEU A 64 -6.25 -9.04 11.54
CA LEU A 64 -5.35 -9.85 12.36
C LEU A 64 -4.73 -9.04 13.52
N LEU A 65 -4.30 -7.82 13.26
CA LEU A 65 -3.69 -6.94 14.28
C LEU A 65 -4.71 -6.47 15.33
N CYS A 66 -5.99 -6.40 14.98
CA CYS A 66 -7.08 -6.09 15.91
C CYS A 66 -7.50 -7.27 16.77
N ASP A 67 -6.97 -8.48 16.51
CA ASP A 67 -7.30 -9.71 17.22
C ASP A 67 -8.82 -9.96 17.33
N ILE A 68 -9.54 -9.77 16.22
CA ILE A 68 -11.00 -9.87 16.16
C ILE A 68 -11.43 -11.30 16.49
N GLN A 69 -12.34 -11.44 17.46
CA GLN A 69 -12.81 -12.72 17.96
C GLN A 69 -14.27 -13.01 17.54
N PRO A 70 -14.70 -14.27 17.55
CA PRO A 70 -16.10 -14.59 17.33
C PRO A 70 -17.02 -13.84 18.31
N GLY A 71 -17.98 -13.09 17.77
CA GLY A 71 -18.89 -12.23 18.53
C GLY A 71 -18.56 -10.75 18.52
N ASP A 72 -17.39 -10.37 18.03
CA ASP A 72 -17.04 -8.97 17.81
C ASP A 72 -17.82 -8.39 16.62
N GLU A 73 -18.11 -7.10 16.70
CA GLU A 73 -18.81 -6.36 15.66
C GLU A 73 -17.82 -5.46 14.90
N VAL A 74 -17.93 -5.46 13.58
CA VAL A 74 -17.10 -4.64 12.69
C VAL A 74 -18.00 -3.69 11.89
N ILE A 75 -17.75 -2.38 12.02
CA ILE A 75 -18.46 -1.36 11.26
C ILE A 75 -17.72 -1.14 9.94
N MET A 76 -18.43 -1.25 8.84
CA MET A 76 -17.89 -1.02 7.50
C MET A 76 -18.88 -0.26 6.61
N PRO A 77 -18.41 0.52 5.62
CA PRO A 77 -19.30 1.18 4.65
C PRO A 77 -19.96 0.15 3.73
N SER A 78 -21.22 0.40 3.36
CA SER A 78 -21.94 -0.46 2.40
C SER A 78 -21.51 -0.23 0.95
N PHE A 79 -20.96 0.95 0.64
CA PHE A 79 -20.43 1.28 -0.69
C PHE A 79 -18.90 1.23 -0.65
N THR A 80 -18.37 0.07 -0.99
CA THR A 80 -16.93 -0.20 -0.99
C THR A 80 -16.60 -1.36 -1.93
N PHE A 81 -15.31 -1.65 -2.11
CA PHE A 81 -14.87 -2.81 -2.87
C PHE A 81 -15.21 -4.11 -2.12
N VAL A 82 -15.44 -5.20 -2.86
CA VAL A 82 -15.91 -6.48 -2.32
C VAL A 82 -15.01 -7.10 -1.24
N SER A 83 -13.72 -6.77 -1.22
CA SER A 83 -12.77 -7.26 -0.23
C SER A 83 -12.96 -6.66 1.17
N THR A 84 -13.68 -5.54 1.28
CA THR A 84 -13.99 -4.93 2.57
C THR A 84 -15.05 -5.70 3.31
#